data_3318696861fc1e5d3c4dbc02b4122d23
#
_entry.id   3318696861fc1e5d3c4dbc02b4122d23
#
_cell.length_a   1.000
_cell.length_b   1.000
_cell.length_c   1.000
_cell.angle_alpha   90.00
_cell.angle_beta   90.00
_cell.angle_gamma   90.00
#
_symmetry.space_group_name_H-M   'P 1'
#
loop_
_entity.id
_entity.type
_entity.pdbx_description
1 polymer ?
#
loop_
_entity_poly.entity_id
_entity_poly.type
_entity_poly.pdbx_seq_one_letter_code
_entity_poly.pdbx_strand_id
1 'polypeptide(L)'
;METRAHHVLIGLFSVIVIGAALLFGLWLAKSGSEGKFNYYDIVFNEAVSGLSQGSSVQYSGIKVGDVAFLRLDPKDPRKVWARIRVVASAPIKQDTTAKLALTGITGTSIIQLSSGTPASPMLEGKDGKIPVIVATPSPLTQLLSNGEDLMGNINQLIARFSNLLSEENTARISRTLDHLD
;
A
#
# COMPACT_ATOMS: atom_id res chain seq x y z
N MET A 1 -29.24 -34.16 61.18
CA MET A 1 -28.04 -33.28 60.92
C MET A 1 -28.48 -32.21 59.98
N GLU A 2 -28.88 -31.05 60.48
CA GLU A 2 -29.23 -29.92 59.59
C GLU A 2 -27.94 -29.29 59.11
N THR A 3 -27.70 -29.43 57.83
CA THR A 3 -26.65 -28.67 57.09
C THR A 3 -27.09 -27.22 57.17
N ARG A 4 -26.55 -26.43 58.08
CA ARG A 4 -26.70 -24.98 58.05
C ARG A 4 -26.04 -24.50 56.75
N ALA A 5 -26.86 -24.33 55.73
CA ALA A 5 -26.40 -23.81 54.44
C ALA A 5 -25.83 -22.40 54.68
N HIS A 6 -24.58 -22.20 54.37
CA HIS A 6 -23.89 -20.90 54.47
C HIS A 6 -24.36 -19.95 53.38
N HIS A 7 -25.67 -19.62 53.37
CA HIS A 7 -26.29 -18.77 52.34
C HIS A 7 -25.61 -17.41 52.21
N VAL A 8 -25.13 -16.85 53.33
CA VAL A 8 -24.38 -15.58 53.33
C VAL A 8 -23.03 -15.74 52.62
N LEU A 9 -22.36 -16.86 52.81
CA LEU A 9 -21.05 -17.13 52.20
C LEU A 9 -21.20 -17.37 50.71
N ILE A 10 -22.26 -18.06 50.29
CA ILE A 10 -22.58 -18.26 48.86
C ILE A 10 -22.96 -16.93 48.23
N GLY A 11 -23.76 -16.10 48.87
CA GLY A 11 -24.12 -14.77 48.39
C GLY A 11 -22.90 -13.85 48.23
N LEU A 12 -22.02 -13.84 49.24
CA LEU A 12 -20.79 -13.06 49.20
C LEU A 12 -19.87 -13.53 48.03
N PHE A 13 -19.71 -14.84 47.87
CA PHE A 13 -18.94 -15.42 46.79
C PHE A 13 -19.50 -15.02 45.40
N SER A 14 -20.83 -15.11 45.25
CA SER A 14 -21.48 -14.71 43.99
C SER A 14 -21.25 -13.24 43.65
N VAL A 15 -21.34 -12.33 44.62
CA VAL A 15 -21.09 -10.90 44.44
C VAL A 15 -19.62 -10.64 44.03
N ILE A 16 -18.68 -11.33 44.69
CA ILE A 16 -17.25 -11.21 44.36
C ILE A 16 -16.98 -11.69 42.92
N VAL A 17 -17.56 -12.83 42.53
CA VAL A 17 -17.38 -13.38 41.15
C VAL A 17 -17.97 -12.43 40.12
N ILE A 18 -19.17 -11.90 40.35
CA ILE A 18 -19.79 -10.93 39.45
C ILE A 18 -18.94 -9.65 39.35
N GLY A 19 -18.48 -9.12 40.49
CA GLY A 19 -17.60 -7.95 40.52
C GLY A 19 -16.29 -8.19 39.78
N ALA A 20 -15.66 -9.34 39.99
CA ALA A 20 -14.44 -9.73 39.26
C ALA A 20 -14.68 -9.88 37.75
N ALA A 21 -15.80 -10.48 37.34
CA ALA A 21 -16.17 -10.62 35.93
C ALA A 21 -16.40 -9.25 35.26
N LEU A 22 -17.04 -8.30 35.93
CA LEU A 22 -17.24 -6.94 35.44
C LEU A 22 -15.90 -6.20 35.32
N LEU A 23 -15.04 -6.28 36.34
CA LEU A 23 -13.70 -5.66 36.27
C LEU A 23 -12.85 -6.27 35.18
N PHE A 24 -12.91 -7.57 34.98
CA PHE A 24 -12.21 -8.26 33.91
C PHE A 24 -12.74 -7.84 32.53
N GLY A 25 -14.05 -7.73 32.38
CA GLY A 25 -14.68 -7.23 31.15
C GLY A 25 -14.27 -5.78 30.82
N LEU A 26 -14.25 -4.90 31.82
CA LEU A 26 -13.78 -3.52 31.67
C LEU A 26 -12.28 -3.46 31.34
N TRP A 27 -11.47 -4.30 31.96
CA TRP A 27 -10.04 -4.40 31.68
C TRP A 27 -9.79 -4.89 30.24
N LEU A 28 -10.54 -5.90 29.79
CA LEU A 28 -10.46 -6.43 28.44
C LEU A 28 -10.90 -5.39 27.39
N ALA A 29 -11.98 -4.65 27.67
CA ALA A 29 -12.46 -3.56 26.81
C ALA A 29 -11.45 -2.42 26.69
N LYS A 30 -10.71 -2.11 27.78
CA LYS A 30 -9.65 -1.08 27.78
C LYS A 30 -8.34 -1.57 27.20
N SER A 31 -8.11 -2.88 27.13
CA SER A 31 -6.88 -3.50 26.61
C SER A 31 -6.79 -3.47 25.07
N GLY A 32 -7.86 -3.08 24.38
CA GLY A 32 -7.81 -2.70 22.97
C GLY A 32 -6.93 -1.47 22.83
N SER A 33 -5.69 -1.66 22.34
CA SER A 33 -4.66 -0.65 22.14
C SER A 33 -5.27 0.59 21.45
N GLU A 34 -5.60 1.63 22.22
CA GLU A 34 -5.86 2.98 21.69
C GLU A 34 -4.54 3.59 21.18
N GLY A 35 -3.95 2.97 20.17
CA GLY A 35 -2.94 3.63 19.40
C GLY A 35 -3.59 4.87 18.78
N LYS A 36 -3.06 6.06 19.05
CA LYS A 36 -3.47 7.26 18.33
C LYS A 36 -3.22 6.98 16.83
N PHE A 37 -4.28 7.13 16.03
CA PHE A 37 -4.21 6.94 14.58
C PHE A 37 -4.39 8.28 13.90
N ASN A 38 -3.65 8.49 12.85
CA ASN A 38 -3.83 9.57 11.90
C ASN A 38 -4.49 9.03 10.64
N TYR A 39 -5.32 9.85 10.01
CA TYR A 39 -5.99 9.52 8.76
C TYR A 39 -5.37 10.29 7.61
N TYR A 40 -5.22 9.60 6.49
CA TYR A 40 -4.73 10.18 5.24
C TYR A 40 -5.61 9.70 4.10
N ASP A 41 -5.88 10.56 3.14
CA ASP A 41 -6.56 10.19 1.90
C ASP A 41 -5.51 9.99 0.81
N ILE A 42 -5.61 8.91 0.06
CA ILE A 42 -4.73 8.60 -1.08
C ILE A 42 -5.58 8.62 -2.34
N VAL A 43 -5.10 9.29 -3.38
CA VAL A 43 -5.77 9.32 -4.69
C VAL A 43 -4.97 8.48 -5.67
N PHE A 44 -5.60 7.41 -6.15
CA PHE A 44 -5.08 6.56 -7.20
C PHE A 44 -5.70 6.95 -8.54
N ASN A 45 -4.88 7.10 -9.58
CA ASN A 45 -5.29 7.34 -10.95
C ASN A 45 -5.26 6.05 -11.80
N GLU A 46 -5.28 4.90 -11.13
CA GLU A 46 -5.27 3.57 -11.73
C GLU A 46 -6.26 2.65 -11.00
N ALA A 47 -6.57 1.51 -11.63
CA ALA A 47 -7.40 0.50 -11.01
C ALA A 47 -6.70 -0.11 -9.78
N VAL A 48 -7.40 -0.16 -8.64
CA VAL A 48 -6.89 -0.67 -7.37
C VAL A 48 -7.31 -2.14 -7.15
N SER A 49 -7.12 -2.98 -8.17
CA SER A 49 -7.50 -4.39 -8.12
C SER A 49 -6.86 -5.09 -6.92
N GLY A 50 -7.65 -5.88 -6.19
CA GLY A 50 -7.20 -6.61 -5.00
C GLY A 50 -7.05 -5.76 -3.73
N LEU A 51 -7.30 -4.45 -3.79
CA LEU A 51 -7.36 -3.58 -2.62
C LEU A 51 -8.77 -3.58 -2.04
N SER A 52 -8.88 -3.75 -0.73
CA SER A 52 -10.16 -3.76 -0.01
C SER A 52 -10.03 -3.02 1.32
N GLN A 53 -11.16 -2.77 1.96
CA GLN A 53 -11.16 -2.31 3.35
C GLN A 53 -10.44 -3.32 4.24
N GLY A 54 -9.59 -2.86 5.14
CA GLY A 54 -8.72 -3.69 5.97
C GLY A 54 -7.41 -4.12 5.29
N SER A 55 -7.19 -3.83 4.00
CA SER A 55 -5.91 -4.08 3.35
C SER A 55 -4.78 -3.39 4.10
N SER A 56 -3.63 -4.05 4.17
CA SER A 56 -2.47 -3.55 4.93
C SER A 56 -1.87 -2.30 4.29
N VAL A 57 -1.51 -1.34 5.13
CA VAL A 57 -0.68 -0.19 4.77
C VAL A 57 0.71 -0.39 5.35
N GLN A 58 1.72 -0.36 4.49
CA GLN A 58 3.12 -0.54 4.89
C GLN A 58 3.93 0.71 4.58
N TYR A 59 4.86 1.05 5.45
CA TYR A 59 5.86 2.09 5.23
C TYR A 59 7.23 1.43 5.19
N SER A 60 7.91 1.51 4.05
CA SER A 60 9.19 0.84 3.83
C SER A 60 9.19 -0.65 4.22
N GLY A 61 8.08 -1.36 3.96
CA GLY A 61 7.92 -2.78 4.27
C GLY A 61 7.37 -3.10 5.67
N ILE A 62 7.26 -2.12 6.56
CA ILE A 62 6.72 -2.31 7.91
C ILE A 62 5.23 -1.95 7.92
N LYS A 63 4.38 -2.82 8.45
CA LYS A 63 2.96 -2.54 8.59
C LYS A 63 2.76 -1.40 9.60
N VAL A 64 2.17 -0.30 9.14
CA VAL A 64 1.88 0.89 9.95
C VAL A 64 0.39 1.20 10.07
N GLY A 65 -0.46 0.48 9.34
CA GLY A 65 -1.88 0.75 9.36
C GLY A 65 -2.69 -0.15 8.43
N ASP A 66 -3.89 0.31 8.14
CA ASP A 66 -4.86 -0.36 7.28
C ASP A 66 -5.71 0.62 6.47
N VAL A 67 -6.35 0.12 5.43
CA VAL A 67 -7.32 0.86 4.63
C VAL A 67 -8.64 0.94 5.39
N ALA A 68 -9.07 2.15 5.74
CA ALA A 68 -10.30 2.38 6.47
C ALA A 68 -11.53 2.26 5.56
N PHE A 69 -11.48 2.87 4.37
CA PHE A 69 -12.51 2.68 3.33
C PHE A 69 -12.01 3.11 1.95
N LEU A 70 -12.75 2.69 0.91
CA LEU A 70 -12.50 3.00 -0.49
C LEU A 70 -13.74 3.63 -1.11
N ARG A 71 -13.54 4.59 -2.01
CA ARG A 71 -14.63 5.20 -2.80
C ARG A 71 -14.12 5.62 -4.17
N LEU A 72 -15.01 5.61 -5.15
CA LEU A 72 -14.75 6.24 -6.43
C LEU A 72 -14.92 7.75 -6.33
N ASP A 73 -14.18 8.49 -7.14
CA ASP A 73 -14.40 9.93 -7.25
C ASP A 73 -15.71 10.19 -8.00
N PRO A 74 -16.64 10.99 -7.42
CA PRO A 74 -17.91 11.27 -8.07
C PRO A 74 -17.81 12.02 -9.39
N LYS A 75 -16.71 12.76 -9.60
CA LYS A 75 -16.47 13.56 -10.82
C LYS A 75 -15.69 12.79 -11.87
N ASP A 76 -14.78 11.92 -11.46
CA ASP A 76 -13.93 11.13 -12.35
C ASP A 76 -13.85 9.69 -11.83
N PRO A 77 -14.72 8.78 -12.31
CA PRO A 77 -14.78 7.41 -11.81
C PRO A 77 -13.51 6.57 -12.11
N ARG A 78 -12.54 7.12 -12.86
CA ARG A 78 -11.21 6.50 -13.03
C ARG A 78 -10.33 6.69 -11.82
N LYS A 79 -10.70 7.61 -10.92
CA LYS A 79 -9.97 7.90 -9.69
C LYS A 79 -10.58 7.17 -8.51
N VAL A 80 -9.72 6.55 -7.72
CA VAL A 80 -10.12 5.87 -6.49
C VAL A 80 -9.51 6.60 -5.31
N TRP A 81 -10.36 6.95 -4.36
CA TRP A 81 -9.95 7.49 -3.08
C TRP A 81 -9.87 6.37 -2.05
N ALA A 82 -8.70 6.19 -1.46
CA ALA A 82 -8.49 5.29 -0.34
C ALA A 82 -8.21 6.10 0.92
N ARG A 83 -9.05 5.99 1.93
CA ARG A 83 -8.74 6.51 3.26
C ARG A 83 -7.99 5.46 4.04
N ILE A 84 -6.82 5.82 4.52
CA ILE A 84 -5.98 4.96 5.35
C ILE A 84 -5.96 5.45 6.79
N ARG A 85 -5.82 4.50 7.69
CA ARG A 85 -5.61 4.72 9.12
C ARG A 85 -4.22 4.24 9.45
N VAL A 86 -3.37 5.13 9.95
CA VAL A 86 -1.95 4.87 10.21
C VAL A 86 -1.63 5.22 11.66
N VAL A 87 -0.81 4.41 12.33
CA VAL A 87 -0.36 4.70 13.70
C VAL A 87 0.33 6.05 13.77
N ALA A 88 0.03 6.85 14.77
CA ALA A 88 0.53 8.23 14.89
C ALA A 88 2.06 8.33 15.01
N SER A 89 2.72 7.23 15.38
CA SER A 89 4.18 7.14 15.44
C SER A 89 4.86 7.01 14.07
N ALA A 90 4.10 6.69 13.00
CA ALA A 90 4.66 6.59 11.66
C ALA A 90 5.01 7.98 11.09
N PRO A 91 6.25 8.19 10.62
CA PRO A 91 6.72 9.49 10.17
C PRO A 91 6.26 9.80 8.74
N ILE A 92 4.96 10.05 8.55
CA ILE A 92 4.41 10.42 7.25
C ILE A 92 4.78 11.87 6.96
N LYS A 93 5.53 12.09 5.88
CA LYS A 93 6.07 13.40 5.48
C LYS A 93 5.39 13.92 4.22
N GLN A 94 5.61 15.20 3.91
CA GLN A 94 4.98 15.84 2.74
C GLN A 94 5.42 15.24 1.40
N ASP A 95 6.63 14.68 1.35
CA ASP A 95 7.20 14.00 0.20
C ASP A 95 6.98 12.47 0.23
N THR A 96 6.18 11.97 1.18
CA THR A 96 5.77 10.57 1.19
C THR A 96 4.89 10.27 -0.01
N THR A 97 5.23 9.22 -0.74
CA THR A 97 4.47 8.72 -1.89
C THR A 97 3.79 7.41 -1.55
N ALA A 98 2.67 7.15 -2.20
CA ALA A 98 1.93 5.90 -2.07
C ALA A 98 1.93 5.15 -3.39
N LYS A 99 2.04 3.83 -3.35
CA LYS A 99 1.87 2.97 -4.52
C LYS A 99 1.10 1.71 -4.16
N LEU A 100 0.42 1.15 -5.14
CA LEU A 100 -0.19 -0.16 -5.02
C LEU A 100 0.89 -1.23 -5.20
N ALA A 101 0.93 -2.20 -4.31
CA ALA A 101 1.82 -3.36 -4.41
C ALA A 101 1.01 -4.64 -4.26
N LEU A 102 1.28 -5.62 -5.12
CA LEU A 102 0.69 -6.95 -5.04
C LEU A 102 1.41 -7.76 -3.96
N THR A 103 0.63 -8.46 -3.14
CA THR A 103 1.16 -9.35 -2.11
C THR A 103 0.72 -10.78 -2.40
N GLY A 104 1.70 -11.66 -2.58
CA GLY A 104 1.47 -13.07 -2.88
C GLY A 104 0.94 -13.33 -4.29
N ILE A 105 0.67 -14.60 -4.57
CA ILE A 105 0.20 -15.10 -5.87
C ILE A 105 -1.31 -14.93 -6.04
N THR A 106 -2.03 -14.69 -4.94
CA THR A 106 -3.50 -14.63 -4.89
C THR A 106 -4.09 -13.30 -5.37
N GLY A 107 -3.25 -12.32 -5.72
CA GLY A 107 -3.69 -11.04 -6.24
C GLY A 107 -4.21 -10.05 -5.18
N THR A 108 -3.91 -10.27 -3.91
CA THR A 108 -4.20 -9.30 -2.85
C THR A 108 -3.28 -8.11 -2.96
N SER A 109 -3.83 -6.91 -2.87
CA SER A 109 -3.06 -5.67 -2.92
C SER A 109 -2.95 -5.00 -1.55
N ILE A 110 -1.82 -4.34 -1.36
CA ILE A 110 -1.52 -3.51 -0.20
C ILE A 110 -1.14 -2.11 -0.66
N ILE A 111 -1.24 -1.14 0.24
CA ILE A 111 -0.70 0.19 0.01
C ILE A 111 0.72 0.24 0.59
N GLN A 112 1.68 0.56 -0.25
CA GLN A 112 3.05 0.78 0.15
C GLN A 112 3.36 2.27 0.14
N LEU A 113 3.70 2.80 1.31
CA LEU A 113 4.23 4.15 1.48
C LEU A 113 5.74 4.10 1.42
N SER A 114 6.32 5.06 0.74
CA SER A 114 7.77 5.18 0.56
C SER A 114 8.18 6.63 0.46
N SER A 115 9.47 6.88 0.51
CA SER A 115 10.06 8.22 0.57
C SER A 115 9.82 8.88 1.93
N GLY A 116 10.15 10.12 2.05
CA GLY A 116 10.18 10.84 3.32
C GLY A 116 11.62 11.17 3.64
N THR A 117 12.14 12.22 2.97
CA THR A 117 13.49 12.69 3.29
C THR A 117 13.53 13.23 4.71
N PRO A 118 14.65 13.07 5.43
CA PRO A 118 14.78 13.57 6.80
C PRO A 118 14.46 15.06 6.94
N ALA A 119 14.76 15.86 5.92
CA ALA A 119 14.52 17.30 5.90
C ALA A 119 13.08 17.69 5.59
N SER A 120 12.25 16.79 5.04
CA SER A 120 10.84 17.08 4.73
C SER A 120 10.01 17.18 6.02
N PRO A 121 9.12 18.18 6.15
CA PRO A 121 8.24 18.30 7.31
C PRO A 121 7.19 17.19 7.34
N MET A 122 6.60 16.98 8.53
CA MET A 122 5.49 16.03 8.69
C MET A 122 4.29 16.48 7.85
N LEU A 123 3.56 15.50 7.31
CA LEU A 123 2.34 15.75 6.56
C LEU A 123 1.17 15.93 7.54
N GLU A 124 0.80 17.17 7.77
CA GLU A 124 -0.31 17.53 8.65
C GLU A 124 -1.49 18.07 7.82
N GLY A 125 -2.69 17.79 8.29
CA GLY A 125 -3.91 18.35 7.70
C GLY A 125 -4.02 19.84 7.98
N LYS A 126 -4.25 20.65 6.95
CA LYS A 126 -4.54 22.08 7.09
C LYS A 126 -6.04 22.27 7.33
N ASP A 127 -6.42 23.16 8.25
CA ASP A 127 -7.82 23.53 8.53
C ASP A 127 -8.73 22.34 8.90
N GLY A 128 -8.22 21.35 9.62
CA GLY A 128 -8.98 20.17 10.03
C GLY A 128 -9.32 19.22 8.89
N LYS A 129 -8.78 19.42 7.68
CA LYS A 129 -8.96 18.52 6.54
C LYS A 129 -7.94 17.40 6.62
N ILE A 130 -8.38 16.21 6.20
CA ILE A 130 -7.49 15.05 6.10
C ILE A 130 -6.47 15.32 4.99
N PRO A 131 -5.16 15.18 5.26
CA PRO A 131 -4.13 15.40 4.26
C PRO A 131 -4.17 14.35 3.17
N VAL A 132 -3.81 14.77 1.95
CA VAL A 132 -3.88 13.91 0.76
C VAL A 132 -2.48 13.53 0.32
N ILE A 133 -2.27 12.25 0.09
CA ILE A 133 -1.05 11.68 -0.51
C ILE A 133 -1.37 11.32 -1.96
N VAL A 134 -0.55 11.79 -2.88
CA VAL A 134 -0.70 11.42 -4.30
C VAL A 134 -0.03 10.07 -4.55
N ALA A 135 -0.79 9.14 -5.14
CA ALA A 135 -0.25 7.85 -5.51
C ALA A 135 0.61 7.96 -6.78
N THR A 136 1.72 7.24 -6.78
CA THR A 136 2.52 7.00 -7.99
C THR A 136 2.03 5.72 -8.67
N PRO A 137 2.09 5.64 -10.02
CA PRO A 137 1.67 4.43 -10.73
C PRO A 137 2.41 3.19 -10.24
N SER A 138 1.70 2.07 -10.19
CA SER A 138 2.28 0.78 -9.80
C SER A 138 3.33 0.32 -10.82
N PRO A 139 4.31 -0.52 -10.43
CA PRO A 139 5.31 -1.05 -11.35
C PRO A 139 4.68 -1.79 -12.55
N LEU A 140 3.56 -2.48 -12.32
CA LEU A 140 2.83 -3.17 -13.38
C LEU A 140 2.22 -2.19 -14.37
N THR A 141 1.58 -1.13 -13.90
CA THR A 141 1.01 -0.08 -14.75
C THR A 141 2.10 0.62 -15.55
N GLN A 142 3.25 0.90 -14.93
CA GLN A 142 4.40 1.48 -15.62
C GLN A 142 4.94 0.55 -16.73
N LEU A 143 5.03 -0.76 -16.46
CA LEU A 143 5.48 -1.73 -17.43
C LEU A 143 4.50 -1.82 -18.63
N LEU A 144 3.20 -1.82 -18.37
CA LEU A 144 2.18 -1.86 -19.41
C LEU A 144 2.14 -0.57 -20.24
N SER A 145 2.28 0.60 -19.61
CA SER A 145 2.31 1.88 -20.34
C SER A 145 3.57 2.06 -21.18
N ASN A 146 4.71 1.54 -20.73
CA ASN A 146 5.96 1.59 -21.49
C ASN A 146 6.05 0.47 -22.55
N GLY A 147 5.08 -0.44 -22.61
CA GLY A 147 5.07 -1.55 -23.55
C GLY A 147 5.03 -1.10 -25.03
N GLU A 148 4.31 -0.02 -25.32
CA GLU A 148 4.28 0.59 -26.66
C GLU A 148 5.65 1.16 -27.07
N ASP A 149 6.33 1.84 -26.14
CA ASP A 149 7.68 2.37 -26.37
C ASP A 149 8.71 1.24 -26.56
N LEU A 150 8.58 0.14 -25.83
CA LEU A 150 9.40 -1.06 -25.98
C LEU A 150 9.24 -1.68 -27.36
N MET A 151 8.01 -1.81 -27.86
CA MET A 151 7.76 -2.31 -29.23
C MET A 151 8.32 -1.38 -30.28
N GLY A 152 8.22 -0.06 -30.09
CA GLY A 152 8.85 0.95 -30.97
C GLY A 152 10.37 0.78 -31.00
N ASN A 153 11.01 0.63 -29.86
CA ASN A 153 12.46 0.43 -29.76
C ASN A 153 12.92 -0.90 -30.34
N ILE A 154 12.16 -1.99 -30.18
CA ILE A 154 12.45 -3.29 -30.81
C ILE A 154 12.37 -3.16 -32.33
N ASN A 155 11.34 -2.53 -32.90
CA ASN A 155 11.20 -2.33 -34.32
C ASN A 155 12.35 -1.48 -34.87
N GLN A 156 12.80 -0.45 -34.18
CA GLN A 156 13.99 0.33 -34.56
C GLN A 156 15.27 -0.51 -34.53
N LEU A 157 15.45 -1.37 -33.54
CA LEU A 157 16.57 -2.30 -33.47
C LEU A 157 16.57 -3.27 -34.65
N ILE A 158 15.41 -3.87 -34.95
CA ILE A 158 15.26 -4.76 -36.10
C ILE A 158 15.58 -4.04 -37.39
N ALA A 159 15.07 -2.81 -37.58
CA ALA A 159 15.37 -2.00 -38.77
C ALA A 159 16.87 -1.68 -38.90
N ARG A 160 17.55 -1.34 -37.80
CA ARG A 160 19.00 -1.10 -37.78
C ARG A 160 19.79 -2.37 -38.07
N PHE A 161 19.39 -3.50 -37.52
CA PHE A 161 20.00 -4.81 -37.81
C PHE A 161 19.81 -5.21 -39.27
N SER A 162 18.60 -5.05 -39.81
CA SER A 162 18.35 -5.29 -41.26
C SER A 162 19.21 -4.42 -42.16
N ASN A 163 19.41 -3.15 -41.83
CA ASN A 163 20.29 -2.26 -42.56
C ASN A 163 21.78 -2.67 -42.47
N LEU A 164 22.22 -3.15 -41.29
CA LEU A 164 23.61 -3.67 -41.14
C LEU A 164 23.84 -4.94 -41.93
N LEU A 165 22.83 -5.80 -42.04
CA LEU A 165 22.88 -7.07 -42.77
C LEU A 165 22.42 -6.92 -44.24
N SER A 166 22.19 -5.69 -44.71
CA SER A 166 21.82 -5.45 -46.11
C SER A 166 22.92 -5.94 -47.06
N GLU A 167 22.51 -6.43 -48.24
CA GLU A 167 23.44 -6.94 -49.25
C GLU A 167 24.54 -5.94 -49.61
N GLU A 168 24.21 -4.66 -49.58
CA GLU A 168 25.15 -3.58 -49.85
C GLU A 168 26.23 -3.45 -48.79
N ASN A 169 25.89 -3.56 -47.49
CA ASN A 169 26.85 -3.52 -46.40
C ASN A 169 27.68 -4.80 -46.31
N THR A 170 27.06 -5.94 -46.55
CA THR A 170 27.77 -7.23 -46.58
C THR A 170 28.77 -7.25 -47.70
N ALA A 171 28.40 -6.72 -48.92
CA ALA A 171 29.33 -6.58 -50.06
C ALA A 171 30.44 -5.55 -49.82
N ARG A 172 30.22 -4.52 -49.01
CA ARG A 172 31.26 -3.56 -48.60
C ARG A 172 32.26 -4.19 -47.65
N ILE A 173 31.77 -4.97 -46.65
CA ILE A 173 32.61 -5.70 -45.70
C ILE A 173 33.47 -6.73 -46.43
N SER A 174 32.89 -7.55 -47.32
CA SER A 174 33.65 -8.50 -48.14
C SER A 174 34.76 -7.83 -48.96
N ARG A 175 34.44 -6.73 -49.65
CA ARG A 175 35.45 -5.97 -50.43
C ARG A 175 36.56 -5.36 -49.57
N THR A 176 36.25 -4.99 -48.34
CA THR A 176 37.27 -4.47 -47.40
C THR A 176 38.19 -5.58 -46.89
N LEU A 177 37.66 -6.78 -46.72
CA LEU A 177 38.43 -7.97 -46.30
C LEU A 177 39.32 -8.46 -47.46
N ASP A 178 38.80 -8.45 -48.71
CA ASP A 178 39.56 -8.83 -49.91
C ASP A 178 40.72 -7.88 -50.20
N HIS A 179 40.74 -6.66 -49.67
CA HIS A 179 41.86 -5.69 -49.80
C HIS A 179 42.90 -5.77 -48.70
N LEU A 180 42.75 -6.66 -47.72
CA LEU A 180 43.67 -6.84 -46.60
C LEU A 180 44.58 -8.08 -46.76
N ASP A 181 44.38 -8.86 -47.80
CA ASP A 181 45.26 -9.94 -48.27
C ASP A 181 46.12 -9.44 -49.44
#